data_a0d34a4bc1cfc6cfaf5e270a6731e2f4
#
_entry.id   a0d34a4bc1cfc6cfaf5e270a6731e2f4
#
_cell.length_a   1.000
_cell.length_b   1.000
_cell.length_c   1.000
_cell.angle_alpha   90.00
_cell.angle_beta   90.00
_cell.angle_gamma   90.00
#
_symmetry.space_group_name_H-M   'P 1'
#
loop_
_entity.id
_entity.type
_entity.pdbx_description
1 polymer ?
#
loop_
_entity_poly.entity_id
_entity_poly.type
_entity_poly.pdbx_seq_one_letter_code
_entity_poly.pdbx_strand_id
1 'polypeptide(L)'
;MRLLNKAAIAGAIATAFVAVNPLASADDGTTLEVSVKDHQFQPAEFKAAAGTAIVFKVKNLGTEPVEFESEPLQFETVIKPNAEGLIKVKAQKPGRYTFFDDLHSETKGTLVVE
;
A
#
# COMPACT_ATOMS: atom_id res chain seq x y z
N MET A 1 -8.35 -3.29 -65.21
CA MET A 1 -8.23 -3.27 -64.67
C MET A 1 -8.09 -3.24 -63.59
N ARG A 2 -8.26 -3.10 -63.15
CA ARG A 2 -8.15 -3.09 -62.26
C ARG A 2 -8.02 -3.07 -61.13
N LEU A 3 -8.05 -3.03 -60.70
CA LEU A 3 -7.97 -3.01 -59.82
C LEU A 3 -7.82 -2.97 -58.74
N LEU A 4 -7.86 -2.98 -58.30
CA LEU A 4 -7.74 -3.00 -57.44
C LEU A 4 -7.62 -2.92 -56.39
N ASN A 5 -7.63 -2.93 -55.94
CA ASN A 5 -7.55 -2.95 -55.08
C ASN A 5 -7.40 -2.85 -54.15
N LYS A 6 -7.42 -2.85 -53.67
CA LYS A 6 -7.27 -2.81 -52.94
C LYS A 6 -7.13 -2.76 -51.88
N ALA A 7 -7.05 -2.76 -51.48
CA ALA A 7 -7.00 -2.76 -50.65
C ALA A 7 -6.85 -2.74 -49.64
N ALA A 8 -6.76 -2.69 -49.11
CA ALA A 8 -6.66 -2.65 -48.22
C ALA A 8 -6.54 -2.68 -47.25
N ILE A 9 -6.48 -2.68 -46.66
CA ILE A 9 -6.42 -2.74 -45.81
C ILE A 9 -6.28 -2.69 -44.79
N ALA A 10 -6.22 -2.63 -44.45
CA ALA A 10 -6.18 -2.58 -43.62
C ALA A 10 -5.99 -2.67 -42.63
N GLY A 11 -5.95 -2.69 -42.15
CA GLY A 11 -5.89 -2.72 -41.19
C GLY A 11 -5.61 -2.78 -40.20
N ALA A 12 -5.56 -2.69 -39.61
CA ALA A 12 -5.42 -2.59 -38.72
C ALA A 12 -5.31 -2.69 -37.69
N ILE A 13 -5.25 -2.67 -37.13
CA ILE A 13 -5.25 -2.70 -36.28
C ILE A 13 -5.02 -2.72 -35.21
N ALA A 14 -4.97 -2.65 -34.69
CA ALA A 14 -4.82 -2.59 -33.76
C ALA A 14 -4.67 -2.75 -32.78
N THR A 15 -4.69 -2.74 -32.30
CA THR A 15 -4.68 -2.79 -31.43
C THR A 15 -4.38 -2.89 -30.34
N ALA A 16 -4.32 -2.84 -29.82
CA ALA A 16 -4.22 -2.86 -28.88
C ALA A 16 -3.86 -2.99 -27.87
N PHE A 17 -3.89 -2.87 -27.36
CA PHE A 17 -3.68 -2.97 -26.52
C PHE A 17 -3.51 -3.17 -25.45
N VAL A 18 -3.49 -3.19 -24.96
CA VAL A 18 -3.39 -3.41 -24.19
C VAL A 18 -3.22 -3.61 -23.15
N ALA A 19 -3.19 -3.58 -22.78
CA ALA A 19 -3.11 -3.71 -21.91
C ALA A 19 -2.72 -4.00 -21.00
N VAL A 20 -2.67 -3.94 -20.52
CA VAL A 20 -2.36 -4.15 -19.82
C VAL A 20 -2.11 -4.42 -18.79
N ASN A 21 -1.88 -4.49 -18.32
CA ASN A 21 -1.57 -4.76 -17.49
C ASN A 21 -1.88 -4.77 -16.31
N PRO A 22 -2.11 -4.63 -16.24
CA PRO A 22 -2.74 -4.46 -15.05
C PRO A 22 -2.54 -5.47 -14.13
N LEU A 23 -2.34 -6.38 -14.50
CA LEU A 23 -2.17 -7.40 -13.70
C LEU A 23 -1.23 -7.14 -12.70
N ALA A 24 -0.27 -6.48 -12.93
CA ALA A 24 0.74 -6.26 -11.98
C ALA A 24 0.23 -5.56 -10.77
N SER A 25 -0.60 -4.60 -10.95
CA SER A 25 -1.05 -3.85 -9.80
C SER A 25 -1.92 -4.67 -8.90
N ALA A 26 -2.53 -5.68 -9.42
CA ALA A 26 -3.40 -6.49 -8.60
C ALA A 26 -2.63 -7.19 -7.49
N ASP A 27 -1.38 -7.52 -7.72
CA ASP A 27 -0.62 -8.23 -6.73
C ASP A 27 -0.09 -7.34 -5.64
N ASP A 28 -0.06 -6.06 -5.87
CA ASP A 28 0.54 -5.13 -4.92
C ASP A 28 -0.32 -4.83 -3.72
N GLY A 29 -1.60 -5.01 -3.84
CA GLY A 29 -2.48 -4.71 -2.75
C GLY A 29 -2.62 -3.21 -2.53
N THR A 30 -2.84 -2.82 -1.29
CA THR A 30 -3.09 -1.45 -0.90
C THR A 30 -1.90 -0.89 -0.14
N THR A 31 -1.44 0.29 -0.53
CA THR A 31 -0.38 0.98 0.20
C THR A 31 -0.99 2.05 1.09
N LEU A 32 -0.65 2.00 2.35
CA LEU A 32 -1.14 2.96 3.34
C LEU A 32 0.05 3.78 3.82
N GLU A 33 0.02 5.07 3.55
CA GLU A 33 1.13 5.95 3.94
C GLU A 33 0.83 6.57 5.28
N VAL A 34 1.74 6.36 6.22
CA VAL A 34 1.59 6.91 7.55
C VAL A 34 2.86 7.68 7.92
N SER A 35 2.69 8.84 8.53
CA SER A 35 3.81 9.61 9.03
C SER A 35 3.78 9.59 10.56
N VAL A 36 4.97 9.65 11.16
CA VAL A 36 5.08 9.78 12.60
C VAL A 36 5.81 11.08 12.89
N LYS A 37 5.17 11.95 13.65
CA LYS A 37 5.75 13.21 14.05
C LYS A 37 5.16 13.63 15.37
N ASP A 38 6.01 14.14 16.27
CA ASP A 38 5.56 14.59 17.59
C ASP A 38 4.77 13.51 18.32
N HIS A 39 5.25 12.27 18.18
CA HIS A 39 4.65 11.11 18.85
C HIS A 39 3.21 10.85 18.41
N GLN A 40 2.90 11.15 17.16
CA GLN A 40 1.56 10.92 16.62
C GLN A 40 1.65 10.31 15.24
N PHE A 41 0.77 9.36 14.96
CA PHE A 41 0.61 8.83 13.62
C PHE A 41 -0.36 9.72 12.85
N GLN A 42 -0.05 9.98 11.59
CA GLN A 42 -0.90 10.77 10.73
C GLN A 42 -1.04 10.09 9.39
N PRO A 43 -2.22 9.65 9.03
CA PRO A 43 -3.42 9.62 9.88
C PRO A 43 -3.33 8.51 10.93
N ALA A 44 -4.15 8.61 11.95
CA ALA A 44 -4.15 7.61 13.02
C ALA A 44 -5.10 6.46 12.73
N GLU A 45 -5.92 6.57 11.69
CA GLU A 45 -6.82 5.50 11.32
C GLU A 45 -6.82 5.32 9.81
N PHE A 46 -6.76 4.06 9.39
CA PHE A 46 -6.76 3.69 7.98
C PHE A 46 -7.88 2.71 7.72
N LYS A 47 -8.34 2.67 6.48
CA LYS A 47 -9.30 1.67 6.04
C LYS A 47 -8.73 0.88 4.89
N ALA A 48 -9.00 -0.40 4.87
CA ALA A 48 -8.56 -1.27 3.79
C ALA A 48 -9.62 -2.33 3.54
N ALA A 49 -9.63 -2.86 2.33
CA ALA A 49 -10.59 -3.89 1.97
C ALA A 49 -10.12 -5.24 2.51
N ALA A 50 -11.06 -6.03 2.99
CA ALA A 50 -10.76 -7.38 3.43
C ALA A 50 -10.25 -8.21 2.26
N GLY A 51 -9.35 -9.12 2.54
CA GLY A 51 -8.82 -10.01 1.51
C GLY A 51 -7.79 -9.37 0.60
N THR A 52 -7.35 -8.15 0.90
CA THR A 52 -6.37 -7.45 0.09
C THR A 52 -5.08 -7.30 0.90
N ALA A 53 -3.95 -7.63 0.28
CA ALA A 53 -2.66 -7.44 0.93
C ALA A 53 -2.41 -5.95 1.17
N ILE A 54 -1.67 -5.64 2.21
CA ILE A 54 -1.46 -4.27 2.65
C ILE A 54 0.02 -4.00 2.77
N VAL A 55 0.42 -2.79 2.41
CA VAL A 55 1.78 -2.33 2.65
C VAL A 55 1.69 -1.02 3.41
N PHE A 56 2.25 -0.99 4.61
CA PHE A 56 2.41 0.27 5.32
C PHE A 56 3.70 0.93 4.86
N LYS A 57 3.60 2.15 4.45
CA LYS A 57 4.76 2.96 4.12
C LYS A 57 4.86 4.01 5.22
N VAL A 58 5.81 3.81 6.11
CA VAL A 58 5.91 4.61 7.32
C VAL A 58 7.07 5.57 7.22
N LYS A 59 6.80 6.85 7.38
CA LYS A 59 7.84 7.88 7.38
C LYS A 59 8.02 8.41 8.78
N ASN A 60 9.21 8.28 9.29
CA ASN A 60 9.52 8.84 10.61
C ASN A 60 10.05 10.26 10.40
N LEU A 61 9.20 11.23 10.68
CA LEU A 61 9.55 12.64 10.52
C LEU A 61 10.10 13.26 11.79
N GLY A 62 10.31 12.44 12.80
CA GLY A 62 10.83 12.91 14.08
C GLY A 62 12.32 12.76 14.20
N THR A 63 12.83 13.06 15.39
CA THR A 63 14.25 13.00 15.67
C THR A 63 14.66 11.75 16.46
N GLU A 64 13.69 10.91 16.77
CA GLU A 64 13.92 9.67 17.52
C GLU A 64 13.46 8.48 16.70
N PRO A 65 14.01 7.30 16.97
CA PRO A 65 13.53 6.11 16.26
C PRO A 65 12.11 5.76 16.67
N VAL A 66 11.40 5.09 15.78
CA VAL A 66 10.06 4.60 16.03
C VAL A 66 10.10 3.09 15.92
N GLU A 67 9.53 2.40 16.90
CA GLU A 67 9.38 0.96 16.78
C GLU A 67 7.92 0.70 16.42
N PHE A 68 7.68 0.53 15.12
CA PHE A 68 6.33 0.35 14.58
C PHE A 68 5.93 -1.10 14.76
N GLU A 69 4.91 -1.33 15.54
CA GLU A 69 4.56 -2.67 15.98
C GLU A 69 3.07 -2.90 15.99
N SER A 70 2.67 -4.12 15.66
CA SER A 70 1.28 -4.55 15.78
C SER A 70 1.24 -6.03 16.10
N GLU A 71 0.70 -6.37 17.26
CA GLU A 71 0.52 -7.76 17.61
C GLU A 71 -0.52 -8.42 16.70
N PRO A 72 -1.70 -7.82 16.52
CA PRO A 72 -2.71 -8.49 15.69
C PRO A 72 -2.29 -8.64 14.23
N LEU A 73 -1.42 -7.77 13.73
CA LEU A 73 -0.94 -7.86 12.35
C LEU A 73 0.42 -8.55 12.27
N GLN A 74 1.01 -8.87 13.43
CA GLN A 74 2.23 -9.66 13.55
C GLN A 74 3.44 -9.03 12.88
N PHE A 75 3.72 -7.79 13.18
CA PHE A 75 4.94 -7.16 12.72
C PHE A 75 5.56 -6.28 13.80
N GLU A 76 6.86 -6.08 13.63
CA GLU A 76 7.63 -5.21 14.50
C GLU A 76 8.84 -4.75 13.71
N THR A 77 9.04 -3.44 13.62
CA THR A 77 10.13 -2.91 12.82
C THR A 77 10.57 -1.55 13.36
N VAL A 78 11.86 -1.31 13.36
CA VAL A 78 12.40 -0.02 13.80
C VAL A 78 12.61 0.86 12.59
N ILE A 79 12.12 2.09 12.69
CA ILE A 79 12.29 3.08 11.62
C ILE A 79 13.10 4.23 12.19
N LYS A 80 14.28 4.43 11.65
CA LYS A 80 15.20 5.45 12.14
C LYS A 80 14.66 6.84 11.86
N PRO A 81 15.14 7.83 12.60
CA PRO A 81 14.73 9.22 12.34
C PRO A 81 14.96 9.60 10.88
N ASN A 82 14.01 10.29 10.32
CA ASN A 82 14.06 10.77 8.93
C ASN A 82 14.15 9.66 7.91
N ALA A 83 13.80 8.44 8.28
CA ALA A 83 13.83 7.29 7.38
C ALA A 83 12.42 6.81 7.08
N GLU A 84 12.32 5.93 6.11
CA GLU A 84 11.05 5.36 5.68
C GLU A 84 11.16 3.85 5.74
N GLY A 85 10.09 3.21 6.18
CA GLY A 85 10.02 1.76 6.23
C GLY A 85 8.84 1.25 5.46
N LEU A 86 8.97 0.07 4.87
CA LEU A 86 7.88 -0.60 4.18
C LEU A 86 7.59 -1.88 4.92
N ILE A 87 6.36 -2.04 5.39
CA ILE A 87 5.95 -3.22 6.13
C ILE A 87 4.83 -3.90 5.37
N LYS A 88 5.06 -5.13 4.96
CA LYS A 88 4.06 -5.90 4.22
C LYS A 88 3.20 -6.68 5.19
N VAL A 89 1.91 -6.61 5.00
CA VAL A 89 0.94 -7.28 5.85
C VAL A 89 0.04 -8.12 4.97
N LYS A 90 -0.17 -9.35 5.36
CA LYS A 90 -1.05 -10.26 4.63
C LYS A 90 -2.48 -9.73 4.65
N ALA A 91 -3.27 -10.18 3.69
CA ALA A 91 -4.67 -9.85 3.65
C ALA A 91 -5.32 -10.25 4.98
N GLN A 92 -6.21 -9.40 5.47
CA GLN A 92 -6.85 -9.58 6.76
C GLN A 92 -8.34 -9.75 6.61
N LYS A 93 -8.96 -10.33 7.63
CA LYS A 93 -10.40 -10.40 7.73
C LYS A 93 -10.94 -9.07 8.24
N PRO A 94 -12.23 -8.79 8.04
CA PRO A 94 -12.79 -7.57 8.59
C PRO A 94 -12.57 -7.47 10.10
N GLY A 95 -12.21 -6.28 10.55
CA GLY A 95 -11.94 -6.06 11.96
C GLY A 95 -11.13 -4.81 12.18
N ARG A 96 -10.80 -4.57 13.43
CA ARG A 96 -9.98 -3.42 13.82
C ARG A 96 -8.66 -3.95 14.35
N TYR A 97 -7.57 -3.44 13.81
CA TYR A 97 -6.23 -3.92 14.11
C TYR A 97 -5.39 -2.73 14.57
N THR A 98 -4.94 -2.77 15.80
CA THR A 98 -4.18 -1.65 16.37
C THR A 98 -2.70 -1.81 16.09
N PHE A 99 -2.02 -0.68 15.94
CA PHE A 99 -0.58 -0.63 15.84
C PHE A 99 -0.10 0.54 16.71
N PHE A 100 1.16 0.53 17.04
CA PHE A 100 1.68 1.54 17.96
C PHE A 100 3.19 1.66 17.84
N ASP A 101 3.74 2.67 18.52
CA ASP A 101 5.18 2.85 18.64
C ASP A 101 5.58 2.30 19.99
N ASP A 102 6.32 1.20 20.00
CA ASP A 102 6.65 0.56 21.27
C ASP A 102 7.61 1.38 22.13
N LEU A 103 8.29 2.35 21.54
CA LEU A 103 9.13 3.25 22.30
C LEU A 103 8.31 4.40 22.92
N HIS A 104 7.09 4.59 22.45
CA HIS A 104 6.18 5.62 22.98
C HIS A 104 4.77 5.03 22.87
N SER A 105 4.40 4.22 23.82
CA SER A 105 3.20 3.40 23.72
C SER A 105 1.89 4.16 23.63
N GLU A 106 1.88 5.43 23.95
CA GLU A 106 0.68 6.24 23.77
C GLU A 106 0.47 6.64 22.31
N THR A 107 1.49 6.45 21.47
CA THR A 107 1.40 6.73 20.04
C THR A 107 0.78 5.52 19.37
N LYS A 108 -0.49 5.63 19.02
CA LYS A 108 -1.27 4.50 18.52
C LYS A 108 -2.06 4.84 17.28
N GLY A 109 -2.38 3.81 16.50
CA GLY A 109 -3.25 3.94 15.36
C GLY A 109 -4.05 2.67 15.15
N THR A 110 -4.97 2.71 14.20
CA THR A 110 -5.86 1.59 13.93
C THR A 110 -6.04 1.39 12.43
N LEU A 111 -5.99 0.14 12.03
CA LEU A 111 -6.36 -0.26 10.69
C LEU A 111 -7.74 -0.89 10.78
N VAL A 112 -8.69 -0.34 10.03
CA VAL A 112 -10.03 -0.88 9.95
C VAL A 112 -10.15 -1.62 8.63
N VAL A 113 -10.43 -2.92 8.69
CA VAL A 113 -10.59 -3.75 7.51
C VAL A 113 -12.07 -4.06 7.37
N GLU A 114 -12.62 -3.79 6.19
CA GLU A 114 -14.06 -4.01 5.99
C GLU A 114 -14.36 -4.59 4.60
#